data_384f5335499f4166d089c9ef2cde778e
#
_entry.id   384f5335499f4166d089c9ef2cde778e
#
_cell.length_a   1.000
_cell.length_b   1.000
_cell.length_c   1.000
_cell.angle_alpha   90.00
_cell.angle_beta   90.00
_cell.angle_gamma   90.00
#
_symmetry.space_group_name_H-M   'P 1'
#
loop_
_entity.id
_entity.type
_entity.pdbx_description
1 polymer ?
#
loop_
_entity_poly.entity_id
_entity_poly.type
_entity_poly.pdbx_seq_one_letter_code
_entity_poly.pdbx_strand_id
1 'polypeptide(L)'
;MLNQIFKISSDSGIPKYKQLINSLLEAIETGVIQKADRLPSINAICKEFALSRDTVLVAFNELKARGVISSVPGKGYYVESTVTQFKHKIFLLFDELNAFKEVLYNSFLESLKGQAVVDIYFHHFNRQVFKDLIEASSGAYTSYVIMPAKFNDAYSILKQLPEDKVYILDQTNASLKKHYPSVHQNFEKDIFSALNCGSKELEKYQKLFLVFPGGKEPLGQMKGFQKFCEQNKDKWASEVISSLDNHRINKGEVYIVPSDRDLVSLVKAAKLNKLNLGIDLGIISYNDTPLKEVVADGITTISTDFAAMGEHLANMVLNKENLQLENQSSLIRRKSL
;
A
#
# COMPACT_ATOMS: atom_id res chain seq x y z
N MET A 1 -6.48 38.03 -23.31
CA MET A 1 -6.75 37.14 -22.16
C MET A 1 -6.13 35.77 -22.35
N LEU A 2 -6.46 34.97 -23.40
CA LEU A 2 -5.86 33.61 -23.60
C LEU A 2 -4.33 33.65 -23.70
N ASN A 3 -3.77 34.56 -24.49
CA ASN A 3 -2.32 34.73 -24.66
C ASN A 3 -1.60 35.34 -23.44
N GLN A 4 -2.34 35.82 -22.45
CA GLN A 4 -1.77 36.24 -21.16
C GLN A 4 -1.63 35.06 -20.20
N ILE A 5 -2.50 34.04 -20.34
CA ILE A 5 -2.52 32.85 -19.49
C ILE A 5 -1.63 31.74 -20.09
N PHE A 6 -1.72 31.53 -21.41
CA PHE A 6 -1.03 30.45 -22.09
C PHE A 6 0.01 30.97 -23.08
N LYS A 7 1.24 30.46 -22.94
CA LYS A 7 2.38 30.73 -23.81
C LYS A 7 2.78 29.44 -24.49
N ILE A 8 2.39 29.25 -25.76
CA ILE A 8 2.64 28.00 -26.51
C ILE A 8 3.56 28.29 -27.69
N SER A 9 4.75 27.68 -27.69
CA SER A 9 5.73 27.78 -28.78
C SER A 9 5.87 26.46 -29.54
N SER A 10 5.88 26.48 -30.86
CA SER A 10 6.19 25.31 -31.70
C SER A 10 7.60 24.80 -31.57
N ASP A 11 8.54 25.69 -31.24
CA ASP A 11 9.99 25.45 -31.34
C ASP A 11 10.65 25.03 -30.00
N SER A 12 9.87 24.89 -28.93
CA SER A 12 10.40 24.73 -27.57
C SER A 12 10.89 23.31 -27.23
N GLY A 13 10.72 22.30 -28.08
CA GLY A 13 11.03 20.89 -27.76
C GLY A 13 10.23 20.30 -26.59
N ILE A 14 9.43 21.13 -25.89
CA ILE A 14 8.58 20.71 -24.75
C ILE A 14 7.21 20.28 -25.29
N PRO A 15 6.67 19.11 -24.89
CA PRO A 15 5.32 18.69 -25.29
C PRO A 15 4.26 19.77 -25.00
N LYS A 16 3.34 19.99 -25.93
CA LYS A 16 2.34 21.07 -25.85
C LYS A 16 1.51 21.07 -24.57
N TYR A 17 1.12 19.86 -24.08
CA TYR A 17 0.38 19.76 -22.82
C TYR A 17 1.20 20.23 -21.62
N LYS A 18 2.52 20.01 -21.60
CA LYS A 18 3.41 20.52 -20.54
C LYS A 18 3.55 22.05 -20.62
N GLN A 19 3.58 22.61 -21.81
CA GLN A 19 3.61 24.06 -21.99
C GLN A 19 2.32 24.70 -21.45
N LEU A 20 1.15 24.09 -21.69
CA LEU A 20 -0.12 24.54 -21.12
C LEU A 20 -0.08 24.53 -19.58
N ILE A 21 0.42 23.43 -19.00
CA ILE A 21 0.55 23.30 -17.53
C ILE A 21 1.45 24.42 -16.98
N ASN A 22 2.66 24.53 -17.51
CA ASN A 22 3.65 25.50 -17.03
C ASN A 22 3.15 26.94 -17.16
N SER A 23 2.52 27.29 -18.28
CA SER A 23 1.96 28.63 -18.51
C SER A 23 0.85 28.95 -17.51
N LEU A 24 -0.03 27.99 -17.20
CA LEU A 24 -1.09 28.23 -16.23
C LEU A 24 -0.52 28.41 -14.81
N LEU A 25 0.44 27.59 -14.41
CA LEU A 25 1.11 27.74 -13.13
C LEU A 25 1.80 29.10 -13.02
N GLU A 26 2.54 29.53 -14.05
CA GLU A 26 3.15 30.86 -14.12
C GLU A 26 2.12 31.98 -14.02
N ALA A 27 0.98 31.86 -14.72
CA ALA A 27 -0.10 32.86 -14.67
C ALA A 27 -0.74 32.99 -13.26
N ILE A 28 -0.81 31.86 -12.52
CA ILE A 28 -1.25 31.84 -11.12
C ILE A 28 -0.19 32.49 -10.21
N GLU A 29 1.08 32.11 -10.34
CA GLU A 29 2.18 32.62 -9.53
C GLU A 29 2.40 34.11 -9.72
N THR A 30 2.22 34.62 -10.94
CA THR A 30 2.34 36.05 -11.28
C THR A 30 1.06 36.84 -10.99
N GLY A 31 -0.01 36.20 -10.52
CA GLY A 31 -1.28 36.86 -10.19
C GLY A 31 -2.13 37.28 -11.39
N VAL A 32 -1.80 36.82 -12.60
CA VAL A 32 -2.60 37.05 -13.83
C VAL A 32 -3.98 36.42 -13.73
N ILE A 33 -4.07 35.28 -13.03
CA ILE A 33 -5.33 34.64 -12.64
C ILE A 33 -5.27 34.23 -11.15
N GLN A 34 -6.42 34.30 -10.49
CA GLN A 34 -6.55 34.10 -9.06
C GLN A 34 -7.49 32.95 -8.72
N LYS A 35 -7.51 32.56 -7.45
CA LYS A 35 -8.44 31.54 -6.94
C LYS A 35 -9.88 31.91 -7.28
N ALA A 36 -10.67 30.93 -7.70
CA ALA A 36 -12.04 31.01 -8.17
C ALA A 36 -12.23 31.65 -9.56
N ASP A 37 -11.17 32.11 -10.22
CA ASP A 37 -11.27 32.56 -11.60
C ASP A 37 -11.65 31.44 -12.55
N ARG A 38 -12.53 31.78 -13.51
CA ARG A 38 -12.95 30.82 -14.53
C ARG A 38 -11.92 30.75 -15.64
N LEU A 39 -11.50 29.53 -15.95
CA LEU A 39 -10.59 29.26 -17.06
C LEU A 39 -11.30 29.32 -18.42
N PRO A 40 -10.56 29.65 -19.49
CA PRO A 40 -11.06 29.50 -20.84
C PRO A 40 -11.51 28.07 -21.14
N SER A 41 -12.52 27.91 -21.98
CA SER A 41 -13.01 26.58 -22.35
C SER A 41 -11.97 25.81 -23.16
N ILE A 42 -12.02 24.48 -23.06
CA ILE A 42 -11.15 23.58 -23.85
C ILE A 42 -11.24 23.93 -25.34
N ASN A 43 -12.45 24.16 -25.85
CA ASN A 43 -12.64 24.51 -27.26
C ASN A 43 -12.00 25.86 -27.64
N ALA A 44 -12.05 26.83 -26.74
CA ALA A 44 -11.40 28.14 -26.97
C ALA A 44 -9.87 27.99 -27.05
N ILE A 45 -9.27 27.18 -26.17
CA ILE A 45 -7.83 26.91 -26.18
C ILE A 45 -7.43 26.13 -27.44
N CYS A 46 -8.20 25.09 -27.79
CA CYS A 46 -7.96 24.33 -29.04
C CYS A 46 -7.94 25.24 -30.27
N LYS A 47 -8.90 26.16 -30.37
CA LYS A 47 -9.02 27.10 -31.50
C LYS A 47 -7.87 28.09 -31.54
N GLU A 48 -7.53 28.71 -30.40
CA GLU A 48 -6.50 29.76 -30.31
C GLU A 48 -5.10 29.23 -30.64
N PHE A 49 -4.75 28.05 -30.10
CA PHE A 49 -3.39 27.49 -30.20
C PHE A 49 -3.25 26.33 -31.19
N ALA A 50 -4.29 26.06 -32.00
CA ALA A 50 -4.33 24.95 -32.96
C ALA A 50 -3.97 23.58 -32.33
N LEU A 51 -4.48 23.32 -31.12
CA LEU A 51 -4.21 22.09 -30.36
C LEU A 51 -5.37 21.09 -30.48
N SER A 52 -5.04 19.80 -30.42
CA SER A 52 -6.06 18.77 -30.31
C SER A 52 -6.78 18.85 -28.95
N ARG A 53 -8.05 18.43 -28.91
CA ARG A 53 -8.83 18.37 -27.67
C ARG A 53 -8.16 17.50 -26.62
N ASP A 54 -7.56 16.39 -27.03
CA ASP A 54 -6.87 15.47 -26.13
C ASP A 54 -5.64 16.10 -25.48
N THR A 55 -4.87 16.88 -26.22
CA THR A 55 -3.73 17.64 -25.68
C THR A 55 -4.14 18.58 -24.55
N VAL A 56 -5.24 19.31 -24.73
CA VAL A 56 -5.76 20.24 -23.72
C VAL A 56 -6.36 19.48 -22.54
N LEU A 57 -7.08 18.38 -22.81
CA LEU A 57 -7.63 17.52 -21.75
C LEU A 57 -6.54 16.88 -20.89
N VAL A 58 -5.44 16.42 -21.48
CA VAL A 58 -4.29 15.88 -20.72
C VAL A 58 -3.73 16.94 -19.77
N ALA A 59 -3.54 18.19 -20.25
CA ALA A 59 -3.06 19.26 -19.39
C ALA A 59 -4.05 19.60 -18.26
N PHE A 60 -5.34 19.69 -18.56
CA PHE A 60 -6.36 20.03 -17.58
C PHE A 60 -6.60 18.92 -16.55
N ASN A 61 -6.54 17.66 -16.98
CA ASN A 61 -6.61 16.51 -16.06
C ASN A 61 -5.39 16.46 -15.12
N GLU A 62 -4.20 16.80 -15.61
CA GLU A 62 -3.00 16.91 -14.79
C GLU A 62 -3.11 18.05 -13.76
N LEU A 63 -3.57 19.23 -14.18
CA LEU A 63 -3.78 20.37 -13.29
C LEU A 63 -4.89 20.11 -12.26
N LYS A 64 -5.95 19.41 -12.67
CA LYS A 64 -7.02 18.95 -11.77
C LYS A 64 -6.47 17.93 -10.77
N ALA A 65 -5.67 16.97 -11.24
CA ALA A 65 -5.02 15.99 -10.39
C ALA A 65 -4.10 16.63 -9.34
N ARG A 66 -3.42 17.73 -9.69
CA ARG A 66 -2.61 18.53 -8.74
C ARG A 66 -3.46 19.42 -7.82
N GLY A 67 -4.78 19.47 -7.99
CA GLY A 67 -5.67 20.34 -7.21
C GLY A 67 -5.54 21.82 -7.54
N VAL A 68 -4.86 22.18 -8.64
CA VAL A 68 -4.71 23.57 -9.10
C VAL A 68 -6.01 24.09 -9.68
N ILE A 69 -6.74 23.23 -10.40
CA ILE A 69 -8.03 23.57 -10.99
C ILE A 69 -9.11 22.57 -10.59
N SER A 70 -10.37 23.01 -10.62
CA SER A 70 -11.55 22.16 -10.45
C SER A 70 -12.47 22.25 -11.67
N SER A 71 -13.30 21.23 -11.87
CA SER A 71 -14.33 21.22 -12.91
C SER A 71 -15.72 21.26 -12.31
N VAL A 72 -16.55 22.20 -12.77
CA VAL A 72 -17.95 22.28 -12.38
C VAL A 72 -18.81 21.86 -13.58
N PRO A 73 -19.60 20.76 -13.47
CA PRO A 73 -20.44 20.29 -14.56
C PRO A 73 -21.32 21.40 -15.16
N GLY A 74 -21.30 21.56 -16.48
CA GLY A 74 -22.04 22.60 -17.20
C GLY A 74 -21.48 24.01 -17.09
N LYS A 75 -20.55 24.29 -16.17
CA LYS A 75 -20.00 25.66 -15.94
C LYS A 75 -18.55 25.82 -16.41
N GLY A 76 -17.77 24.75 -16.46
CA GLY A 76 -16.38 24.75 -16.94
C GLY A 76 -15.35 24.51 -15.84
N TYR A 77 -14.13 25.03 -16.06
CA TYR A 77 -13.00 24.86 -15.14
C TYR A 77 -12.71 26.17 -14.39
N TYR A 78 -12.26 26.03 -13.15
CA TYR A 78 -11.97 27.13 -12.24
C TYR A 78 -10.64 26.89 -11.52
N VAL A 79 -9.93 27.98 -11.18
CA VAL A 79 -8.75 27.89 -10.30
C VAL A 79 -9.20 27.55 -8.89
N GLU A 80 -8.75 26.40 -8.38
CA GLU A 80 -9.10 25.89 -7.05
C GLU A 80 -8.08 26.33 -6.00
N SER A 81 -6.79 26.29 -6.36
CA SER A 81 -5.70 26.63 -5.46
C SER A 81 -4.63 27.45 -6.18
N THR A 82 -4.11 28.45 -5.49
CA THR A 82 -2.93 29.22 -5.90
C THR A 82 -1.65 28.66 -5.30
N VAL A 83 -1.74 27.58 -4.48
CA VAL A 83 -0.58 26.87 -3.95
C VAL A 83 -0.08 25.93 -5.04
N THR A 84 0.91 26.40 -5.81
CA THR A 84 1.53 25.66 -6.91
C THR A 84 2.63 24.70 -6.44
N GLN A 85 2.90 24.67 -5.11
CA GLN A 85 4.05 23.99 -4.51
C GLN A 85 3.98 22.45 -4.53
N PHE A 86 2.77 21.85 -4.57
CA PHE A 86 2.67 20.40 -4.58
C PHE A 86 2.75 19.85 -6.01
N LYS A 87 3.86 19.17 -6.30
CA LYS A 87 4.05 18.50 -7.60
C LYS A 87 3.18 17.25 -7.75
N HIS A 88 2.75 16.66 -6.62
CA HIS A 88 2.04 15.38 -6.58
C HIS A 88 0.78 15.47 -5.73
N LYS A 89 -0.30 14.86 -6.22
CA LYS A 89 -1.48 14.52 -5.45
C LYS A 89 -1.69 13.02 -5.57
N ILE A 90 -1.57 12.31 -4.46
CA ILE A 90 -1.53 10.86 -4.40
C ILE A 90 -2.84 10.32 -3.84
N PHE A 91 -3.48 9.42 -4.58
CA PHE A 91 -4.56 8.57 -4.09
C PHE A 91 -3.94 7.35 -3.42
N LEU A 92 -4.13 7.18 -2.12
CA LEU A 92 -3.63 6.06 -1.34
C LEU A 92 -4.81 5.20 -0.88
N LEU A 93 -4.92 3.98 -1.42
CA LEU A 93 -6.00 3.06 -1.09
C LEU A 93 -5.46 1.86 -0.32
N PHE A 94 -5.82 1.80 0.96
CA PHE A 94 -5.51 0.69 1.85
C PHE A 94 -6.68 -0.29 1.96
N ASP A 95 -6.40 -1.53 2.32
CA ASP A 95 -7.43 -2.51 2.69
C ASP A 95 -8.03 -2.23 4.07
N GLU A 96 -7.21 -1.97 5.09
CA GLU A 96 -7.61 -1.53 6.44
C GLU A 96 -6.47 -0.74 7.09
N LEU A 97 -6.76 0.00 8.15
CA LEU A 97 -5.75 0.62 9.01
C LEU A 97 -5.52 -0.24 10.25
N ASN A 98 -4.25 -0.44 10.59
CA ASN A 98 -3.79 -1.10 11.81
C ASN A 98 -2.40 -0.58 12.19
N ALA A 99 -1.89 -0.96 13.36
CA ALA A 99 -0.67 -0.39 13.92
C ALA A 99 0.56 -0.49 13.00
N PHE A 100 0.75 -1.58 12.29
CA PHE A 100 1.90 -1.72 11.38
C PHE A 100 1.72 -0.95 10.07
N LYS A 101 0.49 -0.78 9.57
CA LYS A 101 0.21 0.07 8.39
C LYS A 101 0.30 1.55 8.72
N GLU A 102 0.09 1.93 9.97
CA GLU A 102 0.39 3.28 10.45
C GLU A 102 1.88 3.60 10.35
N VAL A 103 2.77 2.67 10.71
CA VAL A 103 4.23 2.82 10.53
C VAL A 103 4.57 3.03 9.04
N LEU A 104 4.01 2.21 8.15
CA LEU A 104 4.19 2.36 6.70
C LEU A 104 3.72 3.73 6.22
N TYR A 105 2.51 4.13 6.61
CA TYR A 105 1.91 5.41 6.22
C TYR A 105 2.75 6.61 6.67
N ASN A 106 3.18 6.62 7.92
CA ASN A 106 4.00 7.70 8.46
C ASN A 106 5.36 7.80 7.75
N SER A 107 6.04 6.67 7.55
CA SER A 107 7.29 6.63 6.79
C SER A 107 7.11 7.08 5.34
N PHE A 108 6.00 6.71 4.69
CA PHE A 108 5.66 7.18 3.36
C PHE A 108 5.50 8.71 3.32
N LEU A 109 4.73 9.29 4.26
CA LEU A 109 4.53 10.74 4.34
C LEU A 109 5.83 11.50 4.60
N GLU A 110 6.64 11.03 5.55
CA GLU A 110 7.95 11.62 5.89
C GLU A 110 8.87 11.62 4.67
N SER A 111 8.91 10.50 3.94
CA SER A 111 9.76 10.33 2.76
C SER A 111 9.31 11.15 1.55
N LEU A 112 8.04 11.55 1.47
CA LEU A 112 7.55 12.51 0.47
C LEU A 112 8.05 13.94 0.70
N LYS A 113 8.62 14.27 1.87
CA LYS A 113 9.27 15.55 2.20
C LYS A 113 8.40 16.77 1.83
N GLY A 114 7.09 16.67 2.01
CA GLY A 114 6.16 17.76 1.69
C GLY A 114 5.95 18.03 0.20
N GLN A 115 6.44 17.16 -0.70
CA GLN A 115 6.28 17.33 -2.15
C GLN A 115 4.93 16.84 -2.69
N ALA A 116 4.12 16.19 -1.85
CA ALA A 116 2.84 15.62 -2.23
C ALA A 116 1.74 15.88 -1.19
N VAL A 117 0.50 15.93 -1.67
CA VAL A 117 -0.72 15.78 -0.85
C VAL A 117 -1.20 14.35 -1.01
N VAL A 118 -1.52 13.68 0.09
CA VAL A 118 -1.99 12.29 0.11
C VAL A 118 -3.42 12.25 0.63
N ASP A 119 -4.34 11.78 -0.21
CA ASP A 119 -5.71 11.46 0.21
C ASP A 119 -5.78 9.95 0.45
N ILE A 120 -6.05 9.52 1.69
CA ILE A 120 -6.11 8.11 2.07
C ILE A 120 -7.55 7.62 2.12
N TYR A 121 -7.75 6.42 1.58
CA TYR A 121 -9.04 5.72 1.51
C TYR A 121 -8.90 4.27 1.97
N PHE A 122 -10.02 3.66 2.37
CA PHE A 122 -10.06 2.27 2.86
C PHE A 122 -11.18 1.50 2.18
N HIS A 123 -10.89 0.30 1.67
CA HIS A 123 -11.92 -0.56 1.07
C HIS A 123 -12.38 -1.71 1.99
N HIS A 124 -11.74 -1.91 3.14
CA HIS A 124 -12.12 -2.91 4.16
C HIS A 124 -12.37 -4.32 3.59
N PHE A 125 -11.53 -4.77 2.65
CA PHE A 125 -11.69 -6.05 1.93
C PHE A 125 -13.03 -6.17 1.18
N ASN A 126 -13.74 -5.07 0.97
CA ASN A 126 -14.99 -5.02 0.19
C ASN A 126 -14.67 -4.69 -1.27
N ARG A 127 -14.87 -5.68 -2.15
CA ARG A 127 -14.58 -5.54 -3.58
C ARG A 127 -15.39 -4.43 -4.25
N GLN A 128 -16.66 -4.23 -3.85
CA GLN A 128 -17.49 -3.18 -4.46
C GLN A 128 -16.96 -1.80 -4.08
N VAL A 129 -16.65 -1.57 -2.80
CA VAL A 129 -16.03 -0.32 -2.32
C VAL A 129 -14.71 -0.06 -3.02
N PHE A 130 -13.87 -1.10 -3.20
CA PHE A 130 -12.62 -1.01 -3.97
C PHE A 130 -12.87 -0.49 -5.38
N LYS A 131 -13.83 -1.08 -6.10
CA LYS A 131 -14.19 -0.68 -7.46
C LYS A 131 -14.72 0.76 -7.50
N ASP A 132 -15.67 1.10 -6.63
CA ASP A 132 -16.31 2.42 -6.62
C ASP A 132 -15.31 3.55 -6.32
N LEU A 133 -14.37 3.32 -5.39
CA LEU A 133 -13.31 4.27 -5.07
C LEU A 133 -12.35 4.48 -6.25
N ILE A 134 -11.97 3.42 -6.96
CA ILE A 134 -11.13 3.51 -8.16
C ILE A 134 -11.85 4.30 -9.27
N GLU A 135 -13.12 3.98 -9.54
CA GLU A 135 -13.93 4.68 -10.55
C GLU A 135 -14.09 6.18 -10.22
N ALA A 136 -14.41 6.50 -8.97
CA ALA A 136 -14.59 7.88 -8.52
C ALA A 136 -13.28 8.70 -8.53
N SER A 137 -12.13 8.06 -8.33
CA SER A 137 -10.82 8.72 -8.27
C SER A 137 -10.19 8.98 -9.64
N SER A 138 -10.72 8.37 -10.71
CA SER A 138 -10.11 8.42 -12.04
C SER A 138 -9.92 9.86 -12.55
N GLY A 139 -8.70 10.19 -12.96
CA GLY A 139 -8.32 11.52 -13.48
C GLY A 139 -8.19 12.62 -12.42
N ALA A 140 -8.34 12.32 -11.11
CA ALA A 140 -8.27 13.29 -10.03
C ALA A 140 -6.91 13.33 -9.31
N TYR A 141 -5.99 12.42 -9.65
CA TYR A 141 -4.70 12.25 -8.97
C TYR A 141 -3.54 12.13 -9.94
N THR A 142 -2.35 12.51 -9.48
CA THR A 142 -1.10 12.36 -10.24
C THR A 142 -0.54 10.95 -10.13
N SER A 143 -0.84 10.26 -9.03
CA SER A 143 -0.41 8.88 -8.78
C SER A 143 -1.43 8.15 -7.92
N TYR A 144 -1.52 6.84 -8.10
CA TYR A 144 -2.43 5.94 -7.40
C TYR A 144 -1.62 4.83 -6.74
N VAL A 145 -1.62 4.78 -5.43
CA VAL A 145 -0.98 3.74 -4.63
C VAL A 145 -2.08 2.83 -4.09
N ILE A 146 -2.04 1.56 -4.46
CA ILE A 146 -3.17 0.65 -4.28
C ILE A 146 -2.74 -0.62 -3.55
N MET A 147 -3.40 -0.92 -2.43
CA MET A 147 -3.40 -2.26 -1.83
C MET A 147 -4.59 -3.04 -2.40
N PRO A 148 -4.37 -4.01 -3.30
CA PRO A 148 -5.47 -4.71 -3.96
C PRO A 148 -6.07 -5.85 -3.10
N ALA A 149 -5.50 -6.15 -1.93
CA ALA A 149 -5.82 -7.34 -1.14
C ALA A 149 -5.76 -8.62 -2.00
N LYS A 150 -6.71 -9.56 -1.80
CA LYS A 150 -6.80 -10.83 -2.55
C LYS A 150 -7.75 -10.76 -3.76
N PHE A 151 -8.06 -9.57 -4.27
CA PHE A 151 -8.98 -9.48 -5.42
C PHE A 151 -8.30 -9.97 -6.70
N ASN A 152 -8.67 -11.16 -7.15
CA ASN A 152 -8.10 -11.77 -8.35
C ASN A 152 -8.34 -10.95 -9.62
N ASP A 153 -9.40 -10.16 -9.65
CA ASP A 153 -9.79 -9.29 -10.75
C ASP A 153 -9.35 -7.83 -10.56
N ALA A 154 -8.46 -7.55 -9.60
CA ALA A 154 -7.97 -6.19 -9.34
C ALA A 154 -7.42 -5.53 -10.62
N TYR A 155 -6.67 -6.26 -11.46
CA TYR A 155 -6.19 -5.73 -12.74
C TYR A 155 -7.33 -5.23 -13.63
N SER A 156 -8.43 -5.97 -13.74
CA SER A 156 -9.56 -5.57 -14.58
C SER A 156 -10.26 -4.30 -14.11
N ILE A 157 -10.16 -3.99 -12.80
CA ILE A 157 -10.67 -2.75 -12.22
C ILE A 157 -9.66 -1.62 -12.41
N LEU A 158 -8.37 -1.89 -12.18
CA LEU A 158 -7.31 -0.88 -12.25
C LEU A 158 -6.97 -0.41 -13.65
N LYS A 159 -7.20 -1.22 -14.71
CA LYS A 159 -6.88 -0.88 -16.10
C LYS A 159 -7.58 0.38 -16.64
N GLN A 160 -8.59 0.91 -15.94
CA GLN A 160 -9.23 2.18 -16.26
C GLN A 160 -8.39 3.40 -15.84
N LEU A 161 -7.41 3.22 -14.95
CA LEU A 161 -6.45 4.23 -14.56
C LEU A 161 -5.26 4.25 -15.54
N PRO A 162 -4.58 5.40 -15.73
CA PRO A 162 -3.35 5.44 -16.51
C PRO A 162 -2.29 4.52 -15.89
N GLU A 163 -1.78 3.56 -16.67
CA GLU A 163 -0.87 2.50 -16.21
C GLU A 163 0.43 3.06 -15.59
N ASP A 164 0.95 4.15 -16.16
CA ASP A 164 2.14 4.85 -15.71
C ASP A 164 1.98 5.62 -14.39
N LYS A 165 0.76 5.66 -13.84
CA LYS A 165 0.44 6.36 -12.57
C LYS A 165 0.06 5.41 -11.44
N VAL A 166 -0.03 4.11 -11.68
CA VAL A 166 -0.47 3.11 -10.69
C VAL A 166 0.72 2.38 -10.08
N TYR A 167 0.72 2.29 -8.76
CA TYR A 167 1.73 1.58 -7.95
C TYR A 167 1.03 0.59 -7.03
N ILE A 168 1.45 -0.66 -7.06
CA ILE A 168 0.88 -1.72 -6.22
C ILE A 168 1.66 -1.81 -4.91
N LEU A 169 0.93 -1.93 -3.81
CA LEU A 169 1.49 -2.00 -2.47
C LEU A 169 1.01 -3.27 -1.74
N ASP A 170 1.90 -3.87 -0.97
CA ASP A 170 1.67 -5.01 -0.06
C ASP A 170 1.45 -6.34 -0.77
N GLN A 171 0.28 -6.56 -1.37
CA GLN A 171 -0.04 -7.80 -2.09
C GLN A 171 -0.03 -7.58 -3.60
N THR A 172 0.48 -8.58 -4.32
CA THR A 172 0.51 -8.55 -5.78
C THR A 172 0.32 -9.95 -6.35
N ASN A 173 0.06 -10.05 -7.64
CA ASN A 173 -0.05 -11.31 -8.39
C ASN A 173 0.58 -11.17 -9.79
N ALA A 174 0.64 -12.26 -10.54
CA ALA A 174 1.28 -12.30 -11.86
C ALA A 174 0.70 -11.25 -12.84
N SER A 175 -0.62 -11.03 -12.81
CA SER A 175 -1.28 -10.05 -13.67
C SER A 175 -0.90 -8.62 -13.29
N LEU A 176 -0.90 -8.27 -12.00
CA LEU A 176 -0.53 -6.95 -11.52
C LEU A 176 0.95 -6.66 -11.76
N LYS A 177 1.84 -7.63 -11.47
CA LYS A 177 3.30 -7.51 -11.71
C LYS A 177 3.65 -7.24 -13.16
N LYS A 178 2.84 -7.75 -14.10
CA LYS A 178 3.07 -7.54 -15.54
C LYS A 178 2.85 -6.08 -15.96
N HIS A 179 1.97 -5.36 -15.27
CA HIS A 179 1.49 -4.05 -15.70
C HIS A 179 1.90 -2.90 -14.79
N TYR A 180 2.15 -3.16 -13.50
CA TYR A 180 2.37 -2.08 -12.53
C TYR A 180 3.63 -2.28 -11.72
N PRO A 181 4.39 -1.22 -11.43
CA PRO A 181 5.44 -1.24 -10.40
C PRO A 181 4.85 -1.60 -9.03
N SER A 182 5.64 -2.23 -8.18
CA SER A 182 5.16 -2.62 -6.85
C SER A 182 6.23 -2.64 -5.78
N VAL A 183 5.82 -2.28 -4.55
CA VAL A 183 6.53 -2.62 -3.31
C VAL A 183 5.68 -3.65 -2.58
N HIS A 184 6.14 -4.89 -2.50
CA HIS A 184 5.31 -6.01 -2.07
C HIS A 184 6.01 -6.99 -1.15
N GLN A 185 5.21 -7.76 -0.40
CA GLN A 185 5.67 -8.87 0.43
C GLN A 185 5.64 -10.20 -0.34
N ASN A 186 6.50 -11.13 0.05
CA ASN A 186 6.47 -12.51 -0.43
C ASN A 186 6.11 -13.45 0.74
N PHE A 187 4.85 -13.45 1.11
CA PHE A 187 4.36 -14.16 2.30
C PHE A 187 4.76 -15.62 2.38
N GLU A 188 4.92 -16.33 1.25
CA GLU A 188 5.37 -17.72 1.23
C GLU A 188 6.85 -17.82 1.62
N LYS A 189 7.70 -17.00 0.99
CA LYS A 189 9.13 -16.95 1.29
C LYS A 189 9.38 -16.43 2.70
N ASP A 190 8.62 -15.43 3.13
CA ASP A 190 8.80 -14.75 4.41
C ASP A 190 8.63 -15.71 5.60
N ILE A 191 7.51 -16.41 5.67
CA ILE A 191 7.27 -17.40 6.75
C ILE A 191 8.23 -18.58 6.65
N PHE A 192 8.48 -19.10 5.44
CA PHE A 192 9.41 -20.20 5.23
C PHE A 192 10.82 -19.83 5.72
N SER A 193 11.33 -18.67 5.33
CA SER A 193 12.66 -18.20 5.73
C SER A 193 12.75 -17.90 7.21
N ALA A 194 11.71 -17.29 7.80
CA ALA A 194 11.64 -16.99 9.22
C ALA A 194 11.66 -18.25 10.08
N LEU A 195 10.88 -19.27 9.71
CA LEU A 195 10.87 -20.56 10.43
C LEU A 195 12.19 -21.31 10.30
N ASN A 196 12.84 -21.28 9.12
CA ASN A 196 14.19 -21.84 8.97
C ASN A 196 15.20 -21.09 9.85
N CYS A 197 15.12 -19.75 9.88
CA CYS A 197 15.99 -18.95 10.74
C CYS A 197 15.78 -19.25 12.23
N GLY A 198 14.53 -19.52 12.65
CA GLY A 198 14.14 -19.88 14.01
C GLY A 198 14.22 -21.37 14.33
N SER A 199 14.74 -22.21 13.43
CA SER A 199 14.69 -23.68 13.57
C SER A 199 15.33 -24.19 14.86
N LYS A 200 16.42 -23.55 15.32
CA LYS A 200 17.11 -23.90 16.56
C LYS A 200 16.23 -23.66 17.79
N GLU A 201 15.53 -22.53 17.82
CA GLU A 201 14.60 -22.21 18.91
C GLU A 201 13.37 -23.14 18.91
N LEU A 202 12.99 -23.67 17.74
CA LEU A 202 11.89 -24.61 17.57
C LEU A 202 12.22 -26.03 18.07
N GLU A 203 13.49 -26.43 18.17
CA GLU A 203 13.90 -27.80 18.54
C GLU A 203 13.37 -28.27 19.90
N LYS A 204 13.09 -27.38 20.82
CA LYS A 204 12.52 -27.67 22.15
C LYS A 204 11.03 -28.02 22.13
N TYR A 205 10.36 -27.85 20.99
CA TYR A 205 8.94 -28.12 20.84
C TYR A 205 8.70 -29.32 19.96
N GLN A 206 7.50 -29.91 20.08
CA GLN A 206 7.13 -31.16 19.41
C GLN A 206 6.15 -30.93 18.25
N LYS A 207 5.32 -29.88 18.33
CA LYS A 207 4.28 -29.62 17.35
C LYS A 207 4.14 -28.15 17.03
N LEU A 208 3.99 -27.86 15.72
CA LEU A 208 3.82 -26.53 15.18
C LEU A 208 2.38 -26.36 14.68
N PHE A 209 1.76 -25.26 15.06
CA PHE A 209 0.44 -24.86 14.58
C PHE A 209 0.50 -23.55 13.83
N LEU A 210 -0.16 -23.48 12.67
CA LEU A 210 -0.52 -22.23 12.04
C LEU A 210 -2.02 -21.98 12.27
N VAL A 211 -2.37 -20.90 12.94
CA VAL A 211 -3.77 -20.46 13.04
C VAL A 211 -4.09 -19.65 11.79
N PHE A 212 -4.89 -20.22 10.89
CA PHE A 212 -5.21 -19.64 9.60
C PHE A 212 -6.72 -19.67 9.37
N PRO A 213 -7.45 -18.61 9.81
CA PRO A 213 -8.91 -18.54 9.63
C PRO A 213 -9.35 -18.49 8.17
N GLY A 214 -8.45 -18.09 7.25
CA GLY A 214 -8.78 -17.77 5.88
C GLY A 214 -9.29 -16.31 5.77
N GLY A 215 -10.17 -16.03 4.82
CA GLY A 215 -10.71 -14.68 4.68
C GLY A 215 -9.64 -13.68 4.18
N LYS A 216 -9.14 -12.79 5.03
CA LYS A 216 -8.22 -11.73 4.65
C LYS A 216 -6.74 -12.14 4.62
N GLU A 217 -6.37 -13.22 5.31
CA GLU A 217 -4.96 -13.65 5.41
C GLU A 217 -4.43 -14.11 4.04
N PRO A 218 -3.18 -13.71 3.68
CA PRO A 218 -2.56 -14.12 2.42
C PRO A 218 -2.30 -15.64 2.39
N LEU A 219 -2.74 -16.32 1.34
CA LEU A 219 -2.52 -17.77 1.17
C LEU A 219 -1.04 -18.18 1.18
N GLY A 220 -0.14 -17.25 0.84
CA GLY A 220 1.30 -17.47 0.91
C GLY A 220 1.77 -17.88 2.31
N GLN A 221 1.17 -17.35 3.38
CA GLN A 221 1.51 -17.72 4.74
C GLN A 221 1.29 -19.22 4.98
N MET A 222 0.13 -19.74 4.57
CA MET A 222 -0.17 -21.17 4.70
C MET A 222 0.77 -22.03 3.85
N LYS A 223 1.01 -21.63 2.59
CA LYS A 223 1.91 -22.37 1.68
C LYS A 223 3.35 -22.42 2.21
N GLY A 224 3.89 -21.31 2.68
CA GLY A 224 5.25 -21.27 3.23
C GLY A 224 5.39 -22.06 4.51
N PHE A 225 4.38 -22.05 5.40
CA PHE A 225 4.33 -22.90 6.58
C PHE A 225 4.30 -24.39 6.20
N GLN A 226 3.41 -24.80 5.32
CA GLN A 226 3.31 -26.19 4.85
C GLN A 226 4.61 -26.67 4.21
N LYS A 227 5.25 -25.83 3.38
CA LYS A 227 6.54 -26.13 2.77
C LYS A 227 7.65 -26.34 3.80
N PHE A 228 7.72 -25.50 4.84
CA PHE A 228 8.66 -25.68 5.94
C PHE A 228 8.43 -27.00 6.69
N CYS A 229 7.17 -27.28 7.04
CA CYS A 229 6.80 -28.48 7.77
C CYS A 229 7.08 -29.74 6.96
N GLU A 230 6.79 -29.78 5.66
CA GLU A 230 7.09 -30.92 4.78
C GLU A 230 8.58 -31.20 4.71
N GLN A 231 9.43 -30.20 4.65
CA GLN A 231 10.88 -30.36 4.65
C GLN A 231 11.46 -30.80 5.99
N ASN A 232 10.68 -30.65 7.07
CA ASN A 232 11.11 -30.97 8.44
C ASN A 232 10.15 -31.95 9.15
N LYS A 233 9.41 -32.78 8.40
CA LYS A 233 8.39 -33.69 8.93
C LYS A 233 8.92 -34.72 9.94
N ASP A 234 10.20 -35.03 9.88
CA ASP A 234 10.85 -35.96 10.81
C ASP A 234 11.18 -35.27 12.16
N LYS A 235 11.15 -33.96 12.23
CA LYS A 235 11.45 -33.19 13.45
C LYS A 235 10.20 -32.75 14.21
N TRP A 236 9.17 -32.30 13.48
CA TRP A 236 7.97 -31.72 14.09
C TRP A 236 6.70 -32.26 13.47
N ALA A 237 5.73 -32.59 14.32
CA ALA A 237 4.34 -32.68 13.89
C ALA A 237 3.83 -31.27 13.56
N SER A 238 2.93 -31.14 12.59
CA SER A 238 2.38 -29.84 12.21
C SER A 238 0.91 -29.91 11.84
N GLU A 239 0.21 -28.80 12.07
CA GLU A 239 -1.21 -28.68 11.75
C GLU A 239 -1.58 -27.24 11.40
N VAL A 240 -2.50 -27.05 10.45
CA VAL A 240 -3.14 -25.78 10.16
C VAL A 240 -4.55 -25.83 10.73
N ILE A 241 -4.86 -24.92 11.65
CA ILE A 241 -6.18 -24.82 12.28
C ILE A 241 -6.85 -23.49 11.91
N SER A 242 -8.16 -23.50 11.80
CA SER A 242 -8.91 -22.30 11.42
C SER A 242 -9.22 -21.37 12.59
N SER A 243 -9.20 -21.88 13.82
CA SER A 243 -9.53 -21.13 15.03
C SER A 243 -8.92 -21.77 16.26
N LEU A 244 -8.72 -20.99 17.31
CA LEU A 244 -8.38 -21.46 18.65
C LEU A 244 -9.61 -21.80 19.49
N ASP A 245 -10.83 -21.58 18.97
CA ASP A 245 -12.07 -21.89 19.70
C ASP A 245 -12.14 -23.39 19.99
N ASN A 246 -12.33 -23.73 21.27
CA ASN A 246 -12.34 -25.13 21.77
C ASN A 246 -11.02 -25.91 21.51
N HIS A 247 -9.96 -25.25 21.07
CA HIS A 247 -8.65 -25.88 20.89
C HIS A 247 -7.91 -25.97 22.23
N ARG A 248 -7.48 -27.18 22.59
CA ARG A 248 -6.71 -27.39 23.82
C ARG A 248 -5.25 -27.08 23.56
N ILE A 249 -4.69 -26.18 24.34
CA ILE A 249 -3.29 -25.75 24.28
C ILE A 249 -2.48 -26.60 25.27
N ASN A 250 -1.41 -27.23 24.75
CA ASN A 250 -0.58 -28.14 25.54
C ASN A 250 0.87 -27.67 25.59
N LYS A 251 1.62 -28.19 26.55
CA LYS A 251 3.08 -28.03 26.63
C LYS A 251 3.78 -28.66 25.43
N GLY A 252 4.82 -28.01 24.91
CA GLY A 252 5.60 -28.48 23.76
C GLY A 252 5.02 -28.09 22.39
N GLU A 253 4.09 -27.17 22.36
CA GLU A 253 3.49 -26.66 21.14
C GLU A 253 3.98 -25.24 20.80
N VAL A 254 4.04 -24.93 19.50
CA VAL A 254 4.29 -23.56 18.99
C VAL A 254 3.12 -23.15 18.10
N TYR A 255 2.64 -21.93 18.32
CA TYR A 255 1.57 -21.33 17.54
C TYR A 255 2.06 -20.15 16.73
N ILE A 256 1.88 -20.21 15.42
CA ILE A 256 2.09 -19.08 14.51
C ILE A 256 0.72 -18.43 14.29
N VAL A 257 0.59 -17.14 14.68
CA VAL A 257 -0.70 -16.43 14.67
C VAL A 257 -0.63 -15.11 13.88
N PRO A 258 -1.38 -15.00 12.77
CA PRO A 258 -1.50 -13.74 12.03
C PRO A 258 -2.30 -12.66 12.76
N SER A 259 -3.22 -13.06 13.64
CA SER A 259 -4.18 -12.18 14.29
C SER A 259 -3.76 -11.82 15.72
N ASP A 260 -3.85 -10.52 16.08
CA ASP A 260 -3.63 -10.06 17.45
C ASP A 260 -4.70 -10.61 18.43
N ARG A 261 -5.91 -10.90 17.94
CA ARG A 261 -6.96 -11.55 18.75
C ARG A 261 -6.52 -12.96 19.19
N ASP A 262 -5.96 -13.74 18.26
CA ASP A 262 -5.47 -15.08 18.57
C ASP A 262 -4.24 -15.03 19.47
N LEU A 263 -3.33 -14.07 19.27
CA LEU A 263 -2.22 -13.81 20.17
C LEU A 263 -2.68 -13.59 21.60
N VAL A 264 -3.66 -12.70 21.80
CA VAL A 264 -4.22 -12.42 23.13
C VAL A 264 -4.86 -13.65 23.74
N SER A 265 -5.57 -14.46 22.94
CA SER A 265 -6.18 -15.71 23.39
C SER A 265 -5.14 -16.71 23.87
N LEU A 266 -4.04 -16.90 23.13
CA LEU A 266 -2.92 -17.76 23.52
C LEU A 266 -2.22 -17.30 24.80
N VAL A 267 -1.94 -15.99 24.92
CA VAL A 267 -1.31 -15.44 26.14
C VAL A 267 -2.20 -15.65 27.37
N LYS A 268 -3.52 -15.46 27.22
CA LYS A 268 -4.48 -15.74 28.32
C LYS A 268 -4.52 -17.22 28.65
N ALA A 269 -4.57 -18.09 27.66
CA ALA A 269 -4.59 -19.54 27.86
C ALA A 269 -3.29 -20.05 28.52
N ALA A 270 -2.13 -19.52 28.12
CA ALA A 270 -0.84 -19.83 28.76
C ALA A 270 -0.86 -19.49 30.26
N LYS A 271 -1.35 -18.29 30.59
CA LYS A 271 -1.50 -17.86 32.01
C LYS A 271 -2.44 -18.78 32.81
N LEU A 272 -3.60 -19.11 32.26
CA LEU A 272 -4.58 -19.96 32.91
C LEU A 272 -4.04 -21.38 33.15
N ASN A 273 -3.30 -21.95 32.18
CA ASN A 273 -2.73 -23.28 32.24
C ASN A 273 -1.35 -23.31 32.92
N LYS A 274 -0.87 -22.16 33.43
CA LYS A 274 0.47 -22.02 34.07
C LYS A 274 1.62 -22.48 33.16
N LEU A 275 1.51 -22.22 31.85
CA LEU A 275 2.55 -22.50 30.86
C LEU A 275 3.47 -21.28 30.71
N ASN A 276 4.78 -21.51 30.79
CA ASN A 276 5.79 -20.47 30.56
C ASN A 276 6.01 -20.28 29.07
N LEU A 277 5.76 -19.06 28.56
CA LEU A 277 6.04 -18.72 27.16
C LEU A 277 7.53 -18.79 26.88
N GLY A 278 7.86 -19.30 25.69
CA GLY A 278 9.24 -19.51 25.27
C GLY A 278 9.92 -20.76 25.90
N ILE A 279 9.26 -21.45 26.85
CA ILE A 279 9.76 -22.68 27.49
C ILE A 279 8.77 -23.83 27.28
N ASP A 280 7.54 -23.67 27.78
CA ASP A 280 6.50 -24.69 27.70
C ASP A 280 5.64 -24.53 26.45
N LEU A 281 5.43 -23.30 26.01
CA LEU A 281 4.60 -22.91 24.88
C LEU A 281 5.31 -21.84 24.06
N GLY A 282 5.43 -22.04 22.76
CA GLY A 282 5.97 -21.05 21.82
C GLY A 282 4.87 -20.23 21.14
N ILE A 283 5.12 -18.93 20.96
CA ILE A 283 4.26 -18.07 20.15
C ILE A 283 5.10 -17.26 19.18
N ILE A 284 4.73 -17.30 17.91
CA ILE A 284 5.22 -16.45 16.86
C ILE A 284 4.03 -15.67 16.29
N SER A 285 4.07 -14.33 16.33
CA SER A 285 3.01 -13.51 15.77
C SER A 285 3.43 -12.89 14.44
N TYR A 286 2.48 -12.55 13.58
CA TYR A 286 2.74 -11.82 12.35
C TYR A 286 2.69 -10.32 12.58
N ASN A 287 3.55 -9.59 11.86
CA ASN A 287 3.73 -8.15 11.86
C ASN A 287 4.11 -7.59 13.24
N ASP A 288 5.26 -6.96 13.30
CA ASP A 288 5.76 -6.38 14.53
C ASP A 288 5.05 -5.06 14.87
N THR A 289 4.85 -4.85 16.17
CA THR A 289 4.28 -3.60 16.71
C THR A 289 4.88 -3.32 18.07
N PRO A 290 4.94 -2.03 18.50
CA PRO A 290 5.47 -1.68 19.84
C PRO A 290 4.79 -2.43 21.00
N LEU A 291 3.49 -2.76 20.85
CA LEU A 291 2.77 -3.52 21.86
C LEU A 291 3.33 -4.94 22.02
N LYS A 292 3.78 -5.58 20.95
CA LYS A 292 4.35 -6.93 20.98
C LYS A 292 5.72 -7.00 21.63
N GLU A 293 6.41 -5.87 21.77
CA GLU A 293 7.67 -5.78 22.52
C GLU A 293 7.47 -5.95 24.02
N VAL A 294 6.33 -5.49 24.55
CA VAL A 294 6.06 -5.46 25.98
C VAL A 294 5.08 -6.53 26.45
N VAL A 295 4.21 -7.03 25.58
CA VAL A 295 3.27 -8.11 25.94
C VAL A 295 4.01 -9.38 26.26
N ALA A 296 3.73 -9.95 27.45
CA ALA A 296 4.31 -11.21 27.94
C ALA A 296 5.86 -11.26 27.84
N ASP A 297 6.51 -10.17 28.21
CA ASP A 297 7.97 -9.96 28.14
C ASP A 297 8.57 -10.02 26.75
N GLY A 298 7.75 -9.83 25.73
CA GLY A 298 8.11 -9.76 24.32
C GLY A 298 7.68 -10.98 23.51
N ILE A 299 6.95 -10.69 22.43
CA ILE A 299 6.46 -11.69 21.46
C ILE A 299 7.40 -11.72 20.25
N THR A 300 7.90 -12.92 19.93
CA THR A 300 8.63 -13.18 18.68
C THR A 300 7.71 -12.96 17.49
N THR A 301 8.19 -12.22 16.48
CA THR A 301 7.36 -11.86 15.33
C THR A 301 8.04 -12.20 14.00
N ILE A 302 7.24 -12.53 13.00
CA ILE A 302 7.63 -12.51 11.59
C ILE A 302 7.08 -11.19 11.04
N SER A 303 7.97 -10.31 10.60
CA SER A 303 7.55 -8.99 10.15
C SER A 303 8.34 -8.51 8.93
N THR A 304 7.63 -7.91 7.99
CA THR A 304 8.28 -7.07 6.97
C THR A 304 8.69 -5.74 7.60
N ASP A 305 9.67 -5.07 7.01
CA ASP A 305 10.06 -3.72 7.39
C ASP A 305 9.07 -2.71 6.78
N PHE A 306 8.04 -2.34 7.53
CA PHE A 306 7.01 -1.40 7.08
C PHE A 306 7.52 0.02 6.91
N ALA A 307 8.56 0.43 7.65
CA ALA A 307 9.16 1.74 7.47
C ALA A 307 9.94 1.80 6.15
N ALA A 308 10.78 0.81 5.87
CA ALA A 308 11.46 0.71 4.58
C ALA A 308 10.46 0.59 3.40
N MET A 309 9.35 -0.12 3.59
CA MET A 309 8.29 -0.24 2.58
C MET A 309 7.70 1.13 2.23
N GLY A 310 7.45 1.99 3.23
CA GLY A 310 6.94 3.35 3.03
C GLY A 310 7.95 4.25 2.31
N GLU A 311 9.23 4.18 2.69
CA GLU A 311 10.32 4.91 2.05
C GLU A 311 10.51 4.50 0.59
N HIS A 312 10.59 3.21 0.30
CA HIS A 312 10.72 2.68 -1.06
C HIS A 312 9.56 3.14 -1.95
N LEU A 313 8.34 3.07 -1.41
CA LEU A 313 7.15 3.52 -2.12
C LEU A 313 7.20 5.01 -2.46
N ALA A 314 7.58 5.86 -1.50
CA ALA A 314 7.71 7.30 -1.73
C ALA A 314 8.73 7.61 -2.82
N ASN A 315 9.91 6.99 -2.75
CA ASN A 315 10.96 7.16 -3.75
C ASN A 315 10.49 6.70 -5.14
N MET A 316 9.81 5.54 -5.22
CA MET A 316 9.27 5.01 -6.47
C MET A 316 8.24 5.98 -7.10
N VAL A 317 7.34 6.55 -6.29
CA VAL A 317 6.32 7.52 -6.77
C VAL A 317 6.96 8.85 -7.21
N LEU A 318 7.88 9.41 -6.41
CA LEU A 318 8.51 10.70 -6.71
C LEU A 318 9.40 10.64 -7.96
N ASN A 319 10.14 9.54 -8.13
CA ASN A 319 11.07 9.35 -9.23
C ASN A 319 10.41 8.70 -10.46
N LYS A 320 9.14 8.28 -10.36
CA LYS A 320 8.40 7.54 -11.40
C LYS A 320 9.12 6.26 -11.83
N GLU A 321 9.64 5.53 -10.84
CA GLU A 321 10.35 4.28 -11.07
C GLU A 321 9.38 3.15 -11.41
N ASN A 322 9.74 2.33 -12.40
CA ASN A 322 8.98 1.14 -12.78
C ASN A 322 9.72 -0.12 -12.31
N LEU A 323 9.66 -0.39 -11.00
CA LEU A 323 10.37 -1.48 -10.35
C LEU A 323 9.40 -2.45 -9.68
N GLN A 324 9.86 -3.70 -9.54
CA GLN A 324 9.21 -4.74 -8.73
C GLN A 324 10.10 -4.98 -7.51
N LEU A 325 9.73 -4.40 -6.37
CA LEU A 325 10.54 -4.47 -5.16
C LEU A 325 9.89 -5.39 -4.13
N GLU A 326 10.53 -6.52 -3.88
CA GLU A 326 10.15 -7.41 -2.77
C GLU A 326 10.73 -6.86 -1.48
N ASN A 327 9.86 -6.45 -0.56
CA ASN A 327 10.27 -5.88 0.71
C ASN A 327 10.80 -6.96 1.65
N GLN A 328 11.84 -6.65 2.42
CA GLN A 328 12.48 -7.63 3.30
C GLN A 328 11.60 -7.96 4.51
N SER A 329 11.61 -9.22 4.90
CA SER A 329 10.96 -9.74 6.10
C SER A 329 11.98 -10.46 6.96
N SER A 330 11.79 -10.43 8.28
CA SER A 330 12.68 -11.06 9.24
C SER A 330 11.94 -11.69 10.42
N LEU A 331 12.61 -12.63 11.10
CA LEU A 331 12.20 -13.14 12.41
C LEU A 331 12.81 -12.25 13.50
N ILE A 332 11.96 -11.50 14.19
CA ILE A 332 12.34 -10.66 15.34
C ILE A 332 12.18 -11.50 16.60
N ARG A 333 13.32 -11.93 17.16
CA ARG A 333 13.35 -12.83 18.31
C ARG A 333 13.07 -12.11 19.62
N ARG A 334 12.18 -12.67 20.42
CA ARG A 334 11.86 -12.23 21.78
C ARG A 334 11.58 -13.44 22.67
N LYS A 335 11.14 -13.20 23.91
CA LYS A 335 11.00 -14.27 24.91
C LYS A 335 9.93 -15.33 24.65
N SER A 336 8.99 -15.10 23.71
CA SER A 336 7.89 -16.03 23.46
C SER A 336 8.26 -17.27 22.61
N LEU A 337 9.51 -17.35 22.12
CA LEU A 337 10.00 -18.51 21.36
C LEU A 337 11.32 -18.99 21.90
#